data_70696ee521b5cbf491f535443fc5cfc0
#
_entry.id   70696ee521b5cbf491f535443fc5cfc0
#
_cell.length_a   1.000
_cell.length_b   1.000
_cell.length_c   1.000
_cell.angle_alpha   90.00
_cell.angle_beta   90.00
_cell.angle_gamma   90.00
#
_symmetry.space_group_name_H-M   'P 1'
#
loop_
_entity.id
_entity.type
_entity.pdbx_description
1 polymer ?
#
loop_
_entity_poly.entity_id
_entity_poly.type
_entity_poly.pdbx_seq_one_letter_code
_entity_poly.pdbx_strand_id
1 'polypeptide(L)'
;METRYTHSPEDIRHYSTEQLRKEFLVESIFVPGEVRLTYTHNDRMIFGGVTPTDKPLTIELSTELGVTYFLERRELGIINIGGPGSIVIEGTEEPMKKQDGYYIGKETKDIQFKSEDPANPAKFYTVSVPAHHKYPNVRISIDNIEPMVTGDSSTLNHRSIYQYIHPNVCQSCQLQMGYTILTPGSAWNTMPCHTHERRMETYLYFDMKEDTRVFHFMGKPDETKHLVIANEQAAISPSWSIHTGVGSSDYTFIWAMCGENITYNDMDMVPMKDLK
;
A
#
# COMPACT_ATOMS: atom_id res chain seq x y z
N MET A 1 -11.66 -6.55 11.29
CA MET A 1 -11.34 -5.49 10.27
C MET A 1 -11.76 -4.14 10.83
N GLU A 2 -10.90 -3.13 10.73
CA GLU A 2 -11.20 -1.75 11.14
C GLU A 2 -11.79 -0.97 9.96
N THR A 3 -12.73 -0.04 10.21
CA THR A 3 -13.36 0.76 9.15
C THR A 3 -12.96 2.24 9.29
N ARG A 4 -12.57 2.84 8.17
CA ARG A 4 -12.29 4.28 8.02
C ARG A 4 -13.25 4.88 7.02
N TYR A 5 -13.96 5.93 7.42
CA TYR A 5 -14.90 6.64 6.55
C TYR A 5 -14.17 7.68 5.69
N THR A 6 -14.84 8.16 4.65
CA THR A 6 -14.34 9.28 3.84
C THR A 6 -14.52 10.60 4.59
N HIS A 7 -13.58 11.51 4.36
CA HIS A 7 -13.61 12.86 4.91
C HIS A 7 -13.50 13.87 3.78
N SER A 8 -14.24 14.98 3.89
CA SER A 8 -14.10 16.06 2.93
C SER A 8 -12.82 16.87 3.19
N PRO A 9 -12.23 17.49 2.17
CA PRO A 9 -11.10 18.37 2.37
C PRO A 9 -11.41 19.56 3.29
N GLU A 10 -12.66 20.01 3.35
CA GLU A 10 -13.06 21.10 4.23
C GLU A 10 -13.06 20.67 5.71
N ASP A 11 -13.44 19.43 6.01
CA ASP A 11 -13.44 18.92 7.40
C ASP A 11 -12.01 18.83 7.95
N ILE A 12 -11.07 18.35 7.16
CA ILE A 12 -9.69 18.14 7.63
C ILE A 12 -8.93 19.44 7.92
N ARG A 13 -9.39 20.59 7.43
CA ARG A 13 -8.79 21.90 7.77
C ARG A 13 -8.74 22.12 9.26
N HIS A 14 -9.72 21.58 9.99
CA HIS A 14 -9.92 21.78 11.42
C HIS A 14 -9.43 20.60 12.28
N TYR A 15 -8.94 19.53 11.66
CA TYR A 15 -8.49 18.35 12.40
C TYR A 15 -7.22 18.63 13.20
N SER A 16 -7.25 18.21 14.46
CA SER A 16 -6.04 18.12 15.27
C SER A 16 -5.13 17.01 14.75
N THR A 17 -3.87 17.00 15.21
CA THR A 17 -2.94 15.91 14.92
C THR A 17 -3.53 14.55 15.30
N GLU A 18 -4.19 14.44 16.44
CA GLU A 18 -4.83 13.22 16.91
C GLU A 18 -5.93 12.75 15.95
N GLN A 19 -6.78 13.66 15.50
CA GLN A 19 -7.85 13.37 14.54
C GLN A 19 -7.28 12.92 13.17
N LEU A 20 -6.26 13.63 12.66
CA LEU A 20 -5.60 13.24 11.42
C LEU A 20 -5.00 11.83 11.52
N ARG A 21 -4.31 11.52 12.60
CA ARG A 21 -3.75 10.20 12.84
C ARG A 21 -4.83 9.13 12.93
N LYS A 22 -5.90 9.39 13.67
CA LYS A 22 -7.02 8.47 13.81
C LYS A 22 -7.68 8.14 12.47
N GLU A 23 -7.84 9.10 11.58
CA GLU A 23 -8.60 8.91 10.33
C GLU A 23 -7.72 8.45 9.16
N PHE A 24 -6.45 8.89 9.09
CA PHE A 24 -5.59 8.68 7.93
C PHE A 24 -4.33 7.86 8.18
N LEU A 25 -4.00 7.51 9.43
CA LEU A 25 -2.84 6.69 9.75
C LEU A 25 -3.29 5.34 10.33
N VAL A 26 -2.73 4.25 9.81
CA VAL A 26 -2.86 2.91 10.37
C VAL A 26 -1.51 2.54 11.00
N GLU A 27 -1.49 2.50 12.33
CA GLU A 27 -0.23 2.36 13.08
C GLU A 27 0.19 0.91 13.31
N SER A 28 -0.77 -0.03 13.33
CA SER A 28 -0.51 -1.43 13.63
C SER A 28 -0.90 -2.30 12.43
N ILE A 29 0.03 -2.47 11.50
CA ILE A 29 -0.16 -3.27 10.28
C ILE A 29 0.23 -4.73 10.53
N PHE A 30 1.42 -4.98 11.09
CA PHE A 30 1.95 -6.33 11.26
C PHE A 30 1.99 -6.71 12.75
N VAL A 31 1.11 -7.64 13.13
CA VAL A 31 1.07 -8.23 14.47
C VAL A 31 1.28 -9.74 14.34
N PRO A 32 2.32 -10.30 14.99
CA PRO A 32 2.61 -11.73 14.88
C PRO A 32 1.40 -12.61 15.23
N GLY A 33 1.08 -13.56 14.37
CA GLY A 33 -0.06 -14.47 14.52
C GLY A 33 -1.42 -13.88 14.15
N GLU A 34 -1.47 -12.69 13.57
CA GLU A 34 -2.74 -12.00 13.28
C GLU A 34 -2.89 -11.55 11.82
N VAL A 35 -4.15 -11.36 11.44
CA VAL A 35 -4.58 -10.63 10.23
C VAL A 35 -5.13 -9.28 10.67
N ARG A 36 -4.46 -8.20 10.29
CA ARG A 36 -4.86 -6.82 10.58
C ARG A 36 -5.24 -6.11 9.29
N LEU A 37 -6.53 -5.86 9.10
CA LEU A 37 -7.05 -5.22 7.89
C LEU A 37 -7.84 -3.95 8.23
N THR A 38 -7.67 -2.95 7.39
CA THR A 38 -8.42 -1.69 7.39
C THR A 38 -9.24 -1.60 6.11
N TYR A 39 -10.54 -1.40 6.25
CA TYR A 39 -11.46 -1.06 5.16
C TYR A 39 -11.65 0.44 5.11
N THR A 40 -11.22 1.08 4.05
CA THR A 40 -11.51 2.50 3.81
C THR A 40 -12.66 2.67 2.83
N HIS A 41 -13.55 3.60 3.12
CA HIS A 41 -14.62 4.00 2.21
C HIS A 41 -14.11 4.82 1.01
N ASN A 42 -12.85 5.28 1.01
CA ASN A 42 -12.20 5.78 -0.20
C ASN A 42 -12.02 4.61 -1.17
N ASP A 43 -12.70 4.66 -2.28
CA ASP A 43 -12.76 3.62 -3.33
C ASP A 43 -12.93 2.19 -2.81
N ARG A 44 -13.40 2.03 -1.57
CA ARG A 44 -13.64 0.73 -0.91
C ARG A 44 -12.42 -0.19 -0.89
N MET A 45 -11.23 0.39 -0.77
CA MET A 45 -9.99 -0.35 -0.60
C MET A 45 -9.94 -1.03 0.78
N ILE A 46 -9.43 -2.25 0.82
CA ILE A 46 -9.03 -2.95 2.05
C ILE A 46 -7.53 -3.15 1.97
N PHE A 47 -6.82 -2.78 3.03
CA PHE A 47 -5.38 -3.00 3.09
C PHE A 47 -4.95 -3.37 4.51
N GLY A 48 -3.78 -3.97 4.64
CA GLY A 48 -3.22 -4.33 5.93
C GLY A 48 -2.21 -5.44 5.86
N GLY A 49 -1.91 -6.05 7.01
CA GLY A 49 -0.89 -7.06 7.18
C GLY A 49 -1.44 -8.43 7.57
N VAL A 50 -0.79 -9.45 7.05
CA VAL A 50 -0.96 -10.84 7.48
C VAL A 50 0.41 -11.34 7.93
N THR A 51 0.53 -11.70 9.22
CA THR A 51 1.81 -12.08 9.82
C THR A 51 1.68 -13.47 10.48
N PRO A 52 1.68 -14.55 9.67
CA PRO A 52 1.60 -15.89 10.21
C PRO A 52 2.85 -16.25 11.03
N THR A 53 2.68 -17.03 12.08
CA THR A 53 3.76 -17.58 12.90
C THR A 53 3.71 -19.12 12.81
N ASP A 54 3.30 -19.79 13.89
CA ASP A 54 3.25 -21.27 13.95
C ASP A 54 2.09 -21.89 13.16
N LYS A 55 1.07 -21.09 12.84
CA LYS A 55 -0.12 -21.56 12.14
C LYS A 55 -0.39 -20.74 10.90
N PRO A 56 -0.89 -21.36 9.82
CA PRO A 56 -1.41 -20.64 8.69
C PRO A 56 -2.51 -19.65 9.10
N LEU A 57 -2.57 -18.51 8.42
CA LEU A 57 -3.63 -17.52 8.57
C LEU A 57 -4.46 -17.43 7.30
N THR A 58 -5.73 -17.09 7.44
CA THR A 58 -6.67 -16.80 6.36
C THR A 58 -7.31 -15.45 6.59
N ILE A 59 -7.71 -14.77 5.53
CA ILE A 59 -8.49 -13.54 5.64
C ILE A 59 -9.95 -13.95 5.89
N GLU A 60 -10.40 -13.72 7.12
CA GLU A 60 -11.78 -14.01 7.51
C GLU A 60 -12.75 -13.00 6.88
N LEU A 61 -13.96 -13.50 6.59
CA LEU A 61 -15.02 -12.65 6.09
C LEU A 61 -15.51 -11.68 7.16
N SER A 62 -15.78 -10.49 6.69
CA SER A 62 -16.44 -9.46 7.46
C SER A 62 -17.85 -9.21 6.91
N THR A 63 -18.81 -8.99 7.80
CA THR A 63 -20.22 -8.78 7.45
C THR A 63 -20.43 -7.56 6.57
N GLU A 64 -19.57 -6.57 6.64
CA GLU A 64 -19.61 -5.35 5.85
C GLU A 64 -19.48 -5.60 4.34
N LEU A 65 -18.84 -6.72 3.94
CA LEU A 65 -18.62 -7.03 2.53
C LEU A 65 -19.83 -7.65 1.83
N GLY A 66 -20.74 -8.29 2.59
CA GLY A 66 -21.95 -8.90 2.05
C GLY A 66 -21.68 -9.97 0.97
N VAL A 67 -20.62 -10.78 1.16
CA VAL A 67 -20.15 -11.82 0.23
C VAL A 67 -20.02 -13.16 0.95
N THR A 68 -19.85 -14.26 0.22
CA THR A 68 -19.69 -15.60 0.79
C THR A 68 -18.24 -16.02 0.97
N TYR A 69 -17.30 -15.38 0.27
CA TYR A 69 -15.85 -15.51 0.45
C TYR A 69 -15.16 -14.20 0.02
N PHE A 70 -13.94 -13.95 0.52
CA PHE A 70 -13.29 -12.63 0.48
C PHE A 70 -13.15 -12.05 -0.94
N LEU A 71 -12.73 -12.84 -1.93
CA LEU A 71 -12.51 -12.38 -3.29
C LEU A 71 -13.70 -12.64 -4.24
N GLU A 72 -14.91 -12.84 -3.73
CA GLU A 72 -16.11 -13.02 -4.59
C GLU A 72 -16.30 -11.85 -5.57
N ARG A 73 -16.01 -10.63 -5.13
CA ARG A 73 -16.17 -9.38 -5.92
C ARG A 73 -14.95 -8.48 -5.88
N ARG A 74 -13.79 -9.01 -5.47
CA ARG A 74 -12.58 -8.24 -5.23
C ARG A 74 -11.38 -8.93 -5.85
N GLU A 75 -10.34 -8.16 -6.15
CA GLU A 75 -8.99 -8.61 -6.47
C GLU A 75 -8.04 -8.29 -5.32
N LEU A 76 -6.89 -8.94 -5.26
CA LEU A 76 -5.94 -8.84 -4.16
C LEU A 76 -4.50 -8.75 -4.69
N GLY A 77 -3.79 -7.74 -4.23
CA GLY A 77 -2.33 -7.63 -4.36
C GLY A 77 -1.66 -7.97 -3.04
N ILE A 78 -0.52 -8.64 -3.10
CA ILE A 78 0.27 -9.05 -1.95
C ILE A 78 1.73 -8.73 -2.23
N ILE A 79 2.45 -8.18 -1.23
CA ILE A 79 3.92 -8.08 -1.24
C ILE A 79 4.43 -8.56 0.12
N ASN A 80 5.40 -9.50 0.13
CA ASN A 80 6.05 -9.92 1.36
C ASN A 80 7.21 -8.99 1.70
N ILE A 81 7.18 -8.37 2.88
CA ILE A 81 8.25 -7.49 3.38
C ILE A 81 9.03 -8.11 4.56
N GLY A 82 8.62 -9.29 5.03
CA GLY A 82 9.23 -9.99 6.16
C GLY A 82 10.15 -11.14 5.77
N GLY A 83 10.26 -12.11 6.65
CA GLY A 83 10.97 -13.37 6.40
C GLY A 83 10.34 -14.20 5.28
N PRO A 84 10.97 -15.31 4.87
CA PRO A 84 10.43 -16.19 3.84
C PRO A 84 9.12 -16.86 4.33
N GLY A 85 8.21 -17.05 3.39
CA GLY A 85 6.93 -17.71 3.63
C GLY A 85 6.33 -18.22 2.34
N SER A 86 5.06 -18.60 2.41
CA SER A 86 4.29 -19.04 1.26
C SER A 86 2.85 -18.58 1.32
N ILE A 87 2.20 -18.54 0.17
CA ILE A 87 0.74 -18.48 0.07
C ILE A 87 0.24 -19.78 -0.53
N VAL A 88 -0.88 -20.28 -0.01
CA VAL A 88 -1.57 -21.45 -0.58
C VAL A 88 -2.84 -20.94 -1.24
N ILE A 89 -2.94 -21.14 -2.55
CA ILE A 89 -4.08 -20.69 -3.36
C ILE A 89 -4.78 -21.93 -3.92
N GLU A 90 -6.02 -22.16 -3.49
CA GLU A 90 -6.84 -23.31 -3.92
C GLU A 90 -6.04 -24.64 -3.87
N GLY A 91 -5.27 -24.84 -2.79
CA GLY A 91 -4.47 -26.03 -2.53
C GLY A 91 -3.07 -26.03 -3.16
N THR A 92 -2.74 -25.07 -4.00
CA THR A 92 -1.38 -24.93 -4.60
C THR A 92 -0.54 -23.99 -3.73
N GLU A 93 0.62 -24.47 -3.27
CA GLU A 93 1.53 -23.67 -2.45
C GLU A 93 2.56 -22.93 -3.30
N GLU A 94 2.65 -21.62 -3.11
CA GLU A 94 3.53 -20.71 -3.83
C GLU A 94 4.50 -20.03 -2.85
N PRO A 95 5.82 -20.31 -2.94
CA PRO A 95 6.80 -19.69 -2.05
C PRO A 95 6.97 -18.21 -2.36
N MET A 96 7.13 -17.40 -1.30
CA MET A 96 7.34 -15.95 -1.38
C MET A 96 8.49 -15.53 -0.45
N LYS A 97 9.64 -15.19 -1.03
CA LYS A 97 10.74 -14.54 -0.30
C LYS A 97 10.40 -13.05 -0.05
N LYS A 98 11.20 -12.37 0.78
CA LYS A 98 11.11 -10.91 0.93
C LYS A 98 11.17 -10.25 -0.46
N GLN A 99 10.31 -9.26 -0.69
CA GLN A 99 10.13 -8.53 -1.94
C GLN A 99 9.44 -9.34 -3.07
N ASP A 100 9.01 -10.56 -2.85
CA ASP A 100 8.11 -11.21 -3.82
C ASP A 100 6.69 -10.64 -3.65
N GLY A 101 5.99 -10.53 -4.78
CA GLY A 101 4.59 -10.13 -4.85
C GLY A 101 3.70 -11.19 -5.49
N TYR A 102 2.42 -11.00 -5.34
CA TYR A 102 1.40 -11.84 -5.97
C TYR A 102 0.14 -11.05 -6.28
N TYR A 103 -0.41 -11.22 -7.47
CA TYR A 103 -1.74 -10.75 -7.82
C TYR A 103 -2.72 -11.92 -7.82
N ILE A 104 -3.83 -11.79 -7.12
CA ILE A 104 -4.90 -12.79 -7.08
C ILE A 104 -6.19 -12.18 -7.62
N GLY A 105 -6.71 -12.76 -8.69
CA GLY A 105 -7.94 -12.34 -9.34
C GLY A 105 -9.19 -12.67 -8.52
N LYS A 106 -10.28 -11.96 -8.79
CA LYS A 106 -11.59 -12.26 -8.19
C LYS A 106 -12.00 -13.73 -8.43
N GLU A 107 -12.91 -14.23 -7.59
CA GLU A 107 -13.44 -15.60 -7.61
C GLU A 107 -12.46 -16.69 -7.14
N THR A 108 -11.27 -16.32 -6.65
CA THR A 108 -10.40 -17.23 -5.92
C THR A 108 -10.92 -17.40 -4.48
N LYS A 109 -11.09 -18.62 -4.01
CA LYS A 109 -11.81 -18.91 -2.75
C LYS A 109 -10.88 -19.11 -1.56
N ASP A 110 -9.95 -20.05 -1.67
CA ASP A 110 -9.13 -20.50 -0.56
C ASP A 110 -7.73 -19.89 -0.67
N ILE A 111 -7.42 -19.00 0.26
CA ILE A 111 -6.10 -18.37 0.37
C ILE A 111 -5.61 -18.50 1.79
N GLN A 112 -4.44 -19.12 1.97
CA GLN A 112 -3.77 -19.25 3.25
C GLN A 112 -2.38 -18.63 3.16
N PHE A 113 -1.92 -18.06 4.26
CA PHE A 113 -0.60 -17.45 4.42
C PHE A 113 0.20 -18.22 5.44
N LYS A 114 1.47 -18.51 5.16
CA LYS A 114 2.37 -19.27 6.03
C LYS A 114 3.71 -18.57 6.16
N SER A 115 4.37 -18.71 7.29
CA SER A 115 5.78 -18.40 7.49
C SER A 115 6.60 -19.69 7.48
N GLU A 116 7.81 -19.64 6.94
CA GLU A 116 8.76 -20.76 7.04
C GLU A 116 9.39 -20.83 8.43
N ASP A 117 9.65 -19.67 9.04
CA ASP A 117 10.25 -19.55 10.37
C ASP A 117 9.39 -18.63 11.25
N PRO A 118 8.76 -19.16 12.32
CA PRO A 118 7.98 -18.36 13.27
C PRO A 118 8.80 -17.28 14.01
N ALA A 119 10.11 -17.48 14.16
CA ALA A 119 10.99 -16.50 14.80
C ALA A 119 11.36 -15.33 13.87
N ASN A 120 11.26 -15.54 12.55
CA ASN A 120 11.42 -14.52 11.51
C ASN A 120 10.23 -14.59 10.55
N PRO A 121 9.04 -14.20 10.98
CA PRO A 121 7.82 -14.42 10.23
C PRO A 121 7.78 -13.63 8.94
N ALA A 122 7.11 -14.19 7.94
CA ALA A 122 6.70 -13.45 6.76
C ALA A 122 5.71 -12.34 7.17
N LYS A 123 5.80 -11.20 6.49
CA LYS A 123 4.91 -10.05 6.66
C LYS A 123 4.29 -9.72 5.30
N PHE A 124 3.12 -10.26 5.06
CA PHE A 124 2.42 -10.03 3.81
C PHE A 124 1.60 -8.74 3.90
N TYR A 125 2.04 -7.69 3.20
CA TYR A 125 1.20 -6.53 2.99
C TYR A 125 0.20 -6.84 1.90
N THR A 126 -1.07 -6.70 2.22
CA THR A 126 -2.19 -7.07 1.34
C THR A 126 -3.02 -5.84 1.00
N VAL A 127 -3.41 -5.69 -0.26
CA VAL A 127 -4.30 -4.64 -0.74
C VAL A 127 -5.36 -5.25 -1.64
N SER A 128 -6.63 -5.04 -1.30
CA SER A 128 -7.76 -5.57 -2.05
C SER A 128 -8.73 -4.46 -2.45
N VAL A 129 -9.22 -4.52 -3.67
CA VAL A 129 -10.17 -3.55 -4.23
C VAL A 129 -11.30 -4.26 -4.98
N PRO A 130 -12.46 -3.60 -5.20
CA PRO A 130 -13.54 -4.18 -6.01
C PRO A 130 -13.06 -4.54 -7.42
N ALA A 131 -13.52 -5.66 -7.95
CA ALA A 131 -13.15 -6.15 -9.27
C ALA A 131 -14.38 -6.53 -10.09
N HIS A 132 -14.45 -6.05 -11.35
CA HIS A 132 -15.55 -6.31 -12.28
C HIS A 132 -15.23 -7.46 -13.25
N HIS A 133 -13.96 -7.85 -13.37
CA HIS A 133 -13.48 -8.93 -14.24
C HIS A 133 -12.55 -9.88 -13.49
N LYS A 134 -12.50 -11.15 -13.91
CA LYS A 134 -11.55 -12.14 -13.38
C LYS A 134 -10.31 -12.16 -14.26
N TYR A 135 -9.19 -11.71 -13.71
CA TYR A 135 -7.88 -11.88 -14.33
C TYR A 135 -7.14 -13.08 -13.70
N PRO A 136 -6.18 -13.70 -14.43
CA PRO A 136 -5.37 -14.79 -13.90
C PRO A 136 -4.55 -14.38 -12.67
N ASN A 137 -4.32 -15.32 -11.77
CA ASN A 137 -3.37 -15.16 -10.68
C ASN A 137 -1.94 -15.09 -11.25
N VAL A 138 -1.12 -14.16 -10.74
CA VAL A 138 0.24 -13.93 -11.25
C VAL A 138 1.22 -13.78 -10.09
N ARG A 139 2.25 -14.64 -10.07
CA ARG A 139 3.41 -14.46 -9.19
C ARG A 139 4.32 -13.37 -9.76
N ILE A 140 4.80 -12.49 -8.90
CA ILE A 140 5.61 -11.33 -9.26
C ILE A 140 6.90 -11.38 -8.45
N SER A 141 8.04 -11.54 -9.11
CA SER A 141 9.36 -11.44 -8.47
C SER A 141 9.98 -10.09 -8.79
N ILE A 142 10.56 -9.44 -7.78
CA ILE A 142 11.28 -8.18 -7.98
C ILE A 142 12.44 -8.34 -8.98
N ASP A 143 13.05 -9.52 -9.02
CA ASP A 143 14.16 -9.82 -9.94
C ASP A 143 13.76 -9.76 -11.42
N ASN A 144 12.46 -9.85 -11.71
CA ASN A 144 11.89 -9.81 -13.06
C ASN A 144 11.29 -8.45 -13.44
N ILE A 145 11.39 -7.46 -12.57
CA ILE A 145 10.88 -6.13 -12.81
C ILE A 145 12.05 -5.18 -13.06
N GLU A 146 12.12 -4.60 -14.25
CA GLU A 146 13.05 -3.51 -14.54
C GLU A 146 12.58 -2.25 -13.76
N PRO A 147 13.38 -1.72 -12.83
CA PRO A 147 12.97 -0.55 -12.06
C PRO A 147 13.00 0.72 -12.91
N MET A 148 12.01 1.56 -12.73
CA MET A 148 12.06 2.94 -13.22
C MET A 148 12.90 3.77 -12.25
N VAL A 149 14.13 4.10 -12.62
CA VAL A 149 15.01 4.98 -11.84
C VAL A 149 14.67 6.43 -12.14
N THR A 150 14.42 7.22 -11.10
CA THR A 150 13.99 8.62 -11.24
C THR A 150 14.52 9.48 -10.09
N GLY A 151 14.44 10.81 -10.29
CA GLY A 151 14.96 11.79 -9.33
C GLY A 151 16.46 11.99 -9.48
N ASP A 152 17.03 12.81 -8.60
CA ASP A 152 18.44 13.20 -8.58
C ASP A 152 18.91 13.42 -7.14
N SER A 153 20.20 13.21 -6.90
CA SER A 153 20.81 13.42 -5.58
C SER A 153 20.79 14.90 -5.16
N SER A 154 20.87 15.84 -6.09
CA SER A 154 20.80 17.27 -5.80
C SER A 154 19.41 17.73 -5.33
N THR A 155 18.37 16.97 -5.67
CA THR A 155 16.98 17.17 -5.21
C THR A 155 16.57 16.21 -4.11
N LEU A 156 17.51 15.37 -3.62
CA LEU A 156 17.33 14.42 -2.52
C LEU A 156 16.17 13.41 -2.74
N ASN A 157 15.88 13.10 -4.00
CA ASN A 157 14.73 12.24 -4.36
C ASN A 157 15.09 11.11 -5.33
N HIS A 158 16.36 10.74 -5.43
CA HIS A 158 16.81 9.63 -6.28
C HIS A 158 16.27 8.31 -5.74
N ARG A 159 15.56 7.54 -6.59
CA ARG A 159 14.86 6.32 -6.17
C ARG A 159 14.61 5.36 -7.31
N SER A 160 14.41 4.09 -6.97
CA SER A 160 14.01 3.01 -7.88
C SER A 160 12.56 2.61 -7.61
N ILE A 161 11.72 2.65 -8.64
CA ILE A 161 10.29 2.33 -8.59
C ILE A 161 10.06 1.00 -9.32
N TYR A 162 9.62 -0.01 -8.59
CA TYR A 162 9.25 -1.33 -9.11
C TYR A 162 7.72 -1.40 -9.20
N GLN A 163 7.20 -1.50 -10.42
CA GLN A 163 5.76 -1.58 -10.69
C GLN A 163 5.32 -3.04 -10.66
N TYR A 164 4.72 -3.48 -9.55
CA TYR A 164 4.30 -4.87 -9.34
C TYR A 164 2.98 -5.18 -10.05
N ILE A 165 1.91 -4.52 -9.63
CA ILE A 165 0.61 -4.64 -10.28
C ILE A 165 0.45 -3.42 -11.19
N HIS A 166 0.75 -3.65 -12.44
CA HIS A 166 0.80 -2.63 -13.49
C HIS A 166 0.57 -3.33 -14.85
N PRO A 167 -0.08 -2.72 -15.84
CA PRO A 167 -0.38 -3.36 -17.13
C PRO A 167 0.81 -4.02 -17.84
N ASN A 168 2.04 -3.56 -17.59
CA ASN A 168 3.26 -4.17 -18.14
C ASN A 168 3.67 -5.48 -17.46
N VAL A 169 3.15 -5.79 -16.27
CA VAL A 169 3.49 -6.97 -15.47
C VAL A 169 2.32 -7.93 -15.37
N CYS A 170 1.16 -7.44 -14.93
CA CYS A 170 -0.08 -8.21 -14.88
C CYS A 170 -1.29 -7.32 -15.08
N GLN A 171 -2.38 -7.90 -15.56
CA GLN A 171 -3.66 -7.20 -15.68
C GLN A 171 -4.39 -7.19 -14.35
N SER A 172 -5.08 -6.09 -14.05
CA SER A 172 -5.94 -5.89 -12.90
C SER A 172 -7.18 -5.08 -13.31
N CYS A 173 -8.20 -5.03 -12.44
CA CYS A 173 -9.38 -4.21 -12.70
C CYS A 173 -9.16 -2.74 -12.33
N GLN A 174 -8.74 -2.50 -11.09
CA GLN A 174 -8.56 -1.16 -10.54
C GLN A 174 -7.27 -1.04 -9.74
N LEU A 175 -6.72 -2.17 -9.26
CA LEU A 175 -5.55 -2.17 -8.39
C LEU A 175 -4.28 -1.87 -9.17
N GLN A 176 -3.54 -0.88 -8.71
CA GLN A 176 -2.13 -0.71 -9.05
C GLN A 176 -1.32 -0.74 -7.76
N MET A 177 -0.16 -1.38 -7.79
CA MET A 177 0.68 -1.53 -6.62
C MET A 177 2.16 -1.59 -7.02
N GLY A 178 2.99 -0.91 -6.27
CA GLY A 178 4.43 -0.92 -6.51
C GLY A 178 5.24 -0.71 -5.25
N TYR A 179 6.54 -0.90 -5.44
CA TYR A 179 7.55 -0.90 -4.40
C TYR A 179 8.62 0.14 -4.76
N THR A 180 8.91 1.06 -3.88
CA THR A 180 9.87 2.14 -4.15
C THR A 180 10.96 2.15 -3.08
N ILE A 181 12.21 2.13 -3.53
CA ILE A 181 13.40 2.18 -2.67
C ILE A 181 14.08 3.53 -2.89
N LEU A 182 14.25 4.31 -1.84
CA LEU A 182 15.05 5.51 -1.89
C LEU A 182 16.53 5.15 -1.85
N THR A 183 17.31 5.75 -2.72
CA THR A 183 18.77 5.61 -2.71
C THR A 183 19.34 6.28 -1.45
N PRO A 184 20.37 5.69 -0.79
CA PRO A 184 21.00 6.32 0.37
C PRO A 184 21.39 7.79 0.12
N GLY A 185 20.99 8.67 1.04
CA GLY A 185 21.14 10.12 0.93
C GLY A 185 19.93 10.83 0.30
N SER A 186 18.94 10.08 -0.21
CA SER A 186 17.64 10.63 -0.61
C SER A 186 16.67 10.58 0.55
N ALA A 187 15.82 11.59 0.64
CA ALA A 187 14.84 11.74 1.72
C ALA A 187 13.41 11.89 1.19
N TRP A 188 13.24 12.44 -0.01
CA TRP A 188 11.95 12.71 -0.61
C TRP A 188 11.49 11.57 -1.52
N ASN A 189 10.23 11.15 -1.36
CA ASN A 189 9.50 10.45 -2.41
C ASN A 189 8.77 11.47 -3.29
N THR A 190 7.94 11.09 -4.19
CA THR A 190 6.96 11.82 -5.00
C THR A 190 7.00 13.37 -4.88
N MET A 191 8.16 13.97 -5.14
CA MET A 191 8.34 15.43 -5.14
C MET A 191 8.92 15.87 -6.50
N PRO A 192 8.28 16.79 -7.24
CA PRO A 192 7.04 17.51 -6.91
C PRO A 192 5.86 16.57 -6.70
N CYS A 193 4.96 16.95 -5.79
CA CYS A 193 3.77 16.17 -5.51
C CYS A 193 2.68 16.37 -6.59
N HIS A 194 1.66 15.55 -6.52
CA HIS A 194 0.50 15.60 -7.41
C HIS A 194 -0.78 15.22 -6.67
N THR A 195 -1.90 15.41 -7.32
CA THR A 195 -3.20 14.84 -6.97
C THR A 195 -3.71 13.98 -8.13
N HIS A 196 -4.70 13.15 -7.88
CA HIS A 196 -5.47 12.47 -8.92
C HIS A 196 -6.87 12.19 -8.39
N GLU A 197 -7.81 13.10 -8.65
CA GLU A 197 -9.20 13.03 -8.18
C GLU A 197 -9.91 11.72 -8.51
N ARG A 198 -9.40 10.98 -9.49
CA ARG A 198 -9.96 9.72 -10.01
C ARG A 198 -9.52 8.48 -9.24
N ARG A 199 -8.53 8.59 -8.32
CA ARG A 199 -7.94 7.46 -7.59
C ARG A 199 -7.52 7.86 -6.20
N MET A 200 -7.78 6.99 -5.22
CA MET A 200 -7.17 7.07 -3.90
C MET A 200 -5.85 6.31 -3.86
N GLU A 201 -5.04 6.54 -2.83
CA GLU A 201 -3.77 5.85 -2.62
C GLU A 201 -3.53 5.47 -1.16
N THR A 202 -2.78 4.39 -0.91
CA THR A 202 -2.22 4.08 0.41
C THR A 202 -0.70 3.96 0.31
N TYR A 203 0.01 4.45 1.34
CA TYR A 203 1.47 4.35 1.45
C TYR A 203 1.85 3.59 2.72
N LEU A 204 2.46 2.41 2.57
CA LEU A 204 3.12 1.70 3.67
C LEU A 204 4.60 2.06 3.67
N TYR A 205 5.09 2.65 4.76
CA TYR A 205 6.51 2.99 4.96
C TYR A 205 7.21 1.94 5.80
N PHE A 206 8.38 1.46 5.37
CA PHE A 206 9.10 0.41 6.07
C PHE A 206 10.59 0.38 5.69
N ASP A 207 11.34 -0.62 6.19
CA ASP A 207 12.81 -0.70 6.11
C ASP A 207 13.47 0.58 6.68
N MET A 208 12.96 1.06 7.80
CA MET A 208 13.45 2.23 8.51
C MET A 208 14.11 1.83 9.83
N LYS A 209 15.13 2.58 10.23
CA LYS A 209 15.72 2.47 11.57
C LYS A 209 14.69 2.93 12.63
N GLU A 210 14.88 2.48 13.87
CA GLU A 210 13.95 2.75 14.97
C GLU A 210 13.61 4.24 15.15
N ASP A 211 14.61 5.13 15.06
CA ASP A 211 14.43 6.58 15.21
C ASP A 211 14.07 7.32 13.91
N THR A 212 14.02 6.61 12.78
CA THR A 212 13.62 7.24 11.51
C THR A 212 12.13 7.55 11.52
N ARG A 213 11.78 8.72 11.01
CA ARG A 213 10.39 9.14 10.79
C ARG A 213 10.22 9.70 9.39
N VAL A 214 9.07 9.44 8.80
CA VAL A 214 8.64 10.06 7.55
C VAL A 214 7.53 11.06 7.86
N PHE A 215 7.69 12.28 7.35
CA PHE A 215 6.65 13.29 7.34
C PHE A 215 5.89 13.13 6.03
N HIS A 216 4.72 12.51 6.12
CA HIS A 216 3.83 12.34 4.98
C HIS A 216 2.91 13.53 4.87
N PHE A 217 3.06 14.30 3.81
CA PHE A 217 2.21 15.46 3.53
C PHE A 217 0.95 15.00 2.81
N MET A 218 -0.17 15.57 3.24
CA MET A 218 -1.51 15.31 2.73
C MET A 218 -2.31 16.61 2.73
N GLY A 219 -3.55 16.57 2.26
CA GLY A 219 -4.42 17.74 2.16
C GLY A 219 -4.48 18.30 0.76
N LYS A 220 -5.20 19.40 0.57
CA LYS A 220 -5.15 20.16 -0.68
C LYS A 220 -3.81 20.87 -0.82
N PRO A 221 -3.36 21.19 -2.04
CA PRO A 221 -2.09 21.88 -2.26
C PRO A 221 -1.98 23.23 -1.52
N ASP A 222 -3.09 23.92 -1.35
CA ASP A 222 -3.17 25.23 -0.68
C ASP A 222 -3.50 25.15 0.82
N GLU A 223 -3.71 23.94 1.36
CA GLU A 223 -4.01 23.68 2.78
C GLU A 223 -3.38 22.34 3.20
N THR A 224 -2.04 22.31 3.27
CA THR A 224 -1.33 21.06 3.57
C THR A 224 -1.36 20.70 5.05
N LYS A 225 -1.39 19.40 5.32
CA LYS A 225 -1.25 18.78 6.64
C LYS A 225 -0.13 17.74 6.56
N HIS A 226 0.27 17.18 7.71
CA HIS A 226 1.22 16.08 7.72
C HIS A 226 0.92 15.05 8.80
N LEU A 227 1.38 13.83 8.53
CA LEU A 227 1.42 12.71 9.47
C LEU A 227 2.88 12.36 9.74
N VAL A 228 3.26 12.21 11.00
CA VAL A 228 4.56 11.66 11.37
C VAL A 228 4.44 10.16 11.49
N ILE A 229 5.12 9.44 10.59
CA ILE A 229 4.96 8.00 10.37
C ILE A 229 6.22 7.26 10.83
N ALA A 230 6.05 6.18 11.57
CA ALA A 230 7.10 5.28 12.00
C ALA A 230 7.18 4.05 11.06
N ASN A 231 8.18 3.20 11.31
CA ASN A 231 8.35 1.95 10.56
C ASN A 231 7.09 1.07 10.60
N GLU A 232 6.74 0.50 9.45
CA GLU A 232 5.60 -0.42 9.27
C GLU A 232 4.23 0.21 9.57
N GLN A 233 4.09 1.50 9.33
CA GLN A 233 2.82 2.22 9.40
C GLN A 233 2.36 2.68 8.01
N ALA A 234 1.06 2.81 7.81
CA ALA A 234 0.50 3.20 6.52
C ALA A 234 -0.40 4.43 6.59
N ALA A 235 -0.26 5.30 5.57
CA ALA A 235 -1.13 6.45 5.35
C ALA A 235 -2.23 6.13 4.34
N ILE A 236 -3.42 6.69 4.55
CA ILE A 236 -4.53 6.74 3.60
C ILE A 236 -4.50 8.12 2.94
N SER A 237 -4.42 8.15 1.61
CA SER A 237 -4.47 9.36 0.81
C SER A 237 -5.76 9.39 -0.02
N PRO A 238 -6.76 10.19 0.34
CA PRO A 238 -7.94 10.39 -0.49
C PRO A 238 -7.58 10.97 -1.86
N SER A 239 -8.42 10.77 -2.84
CA SER A 239 -8.20 11.20 -4.24
C SER A 239 -7.89 12.70 -4.40
N TRP A 240 -8.52 13.56 -3.59
CA TRP A 240 -8.32 15.01 -3.59
C TRP A 240 -7.02 15.48 -2.93
N SER A 241 -6.32 14.57 -2.22
CA SER A 241 -5.15 14.89 -1.39
C SER A 241 -3.85 14.74 -2.18
N ILE A 242 -2.91 15.65 -1.96
CA ILE A 242 -1.51 15.37 -2.28
C ILE A 242 -1.02 14.20 -1.43
N HIS A 243 -0.01 13.50 -1.91
CA HIS A 243 0.65 12.42 -1.19
C HIS A 243 2.14 12.41 -1.52
N THR A 244 2.93 12.86 -0.57
CA THR A 244 4.38 12.92 -0.67
C THR A 244 4.98 12.77 0.73
N GLY A 245 6.24 12.37 0.83
CA GLY A 245 6.88 12.21 2.12
C GLY A 245 8.34 12.61 2.10
N VAL A 246 8.83 13.07 3.25
CA VAL A 246 10.25 13.29 3.50
C VAL A 246 10.67 12.55 4.76
N GLY A 247 11.70 11.73 4.65
CA GLY A 247 12.26 10.97 5.77
C GLY A 247 13.39 11.72 6.48
N SER A 248 13.58 11.42 7.75
CA SER A 248 14.80 11.80 8.49
C SER A 248 16.02 10.96 8.07
N SER A 249 15.82 9.93 7.26
CA SER A 249 16.79 9.09 6.55
C SER A 249 16.11 8.50 5.32
N ASP A 250 16.85 7.73 4.51
CA ASP A 250 16.28 6.90 3.46
C ASP A 250 15.33 5.83 4.01
N TYR A 251 14.39 5.41 3.18
CA TYR A 251 13.36 4.42 3.51
C TYR A 251 12.85 3.73 2.25
N THR A 252 12.07 2.70 2.48
CA THR A 252 11.30 2.00 1.43
C THR A 252 9.82 2.21 1.66
N PHE A 253 9.03 2.24 0.60
CA PHE A 253 7.58 2.26 0.74
C PHE A 253 6.88 1.47 -0.37
N ILE A 254 5.70 0.95 -0.03
CA ILE A 254 4.75 0.39 -0.98
C ILE A 254 3.64 1.41 -1.17
N TRP A 255 3.38 1.74 -2.43
CA TRP A 255 2.21 2.50 -2.84
C TRP A 255 1.19 1.55 -3.47
N ALA A 256 -0.09 1.81 -3.21
CA ALA A 256 -1.19 1.10 -3.84
C ALA A 256 -2.33 2.05 -4.12
N MET A 257 -2.83 2.02 -5.34
CA MET A 257 -3.90 2.89 -5.85
C MET A 257 -5.09 2.09 -6.33
N CYS A 258 -6.27 2.67 -6.23
CA CYS A 258 -7.44 2.22 -6.97
C CYS A 258 -8.39 3.37 -7.27
N GLY A 259 -9.24 3.20 -8.27
CA GLY A 259 -10.23 4.19 -8.71
C GLY A 259 -10.71 3.93 -10.12
N GLU A 260 -11.00 5.00 -10.85
CA GLU A 260 -11.66 4.92 -12.16
C GLU A 260 -10.77 4.37 -13.29
N ASN A 261 -9.44 4.40 -13.13
CA ASN A 261 -8.53 3.92 -14.18
C ASN A 261 -7.24 3.33 -13.62
N ILE A 262 -6.51 2.63 -14.49
CA ILE A 262 -5.19 2.05 -14.24
C ILE A 262 -4.09 2.74 -15.08
N THR A 263 -4.29 3.99 -15.47
CA THR A 263 -3.30 4.79 -16.19
C THR A 263 -2.32 5.40 -15.19
N TYR A 264 -1.11 4.82 -15.09
CA TYR A 264 -0.12 5.22 -14.08
C TYR A 264 0.19 6.72 -14.10
N ASN A 265 0.29 7.31 -15.28
CA ASN A 265 0.63 8.72 -15.47
C ASN A 265 -0.58 9.68 -15.38
N ASP A 266 -1.74 9.22 -14.92
CA ASP A 266 -2.89 10.07 -14.63
C ASP A 266 -2.65 10.84 -13.33
N MET A 267 -1.87 11.92 -13.42
CA MET A 267 -1.41 12.74 -12.30
C MET A 267 -1.57 14.22 -12.64
N ASP A 268 -2.19 14.96 -11.73
CA ASP A 268 -2.33 16.41 -11.78
C ASP A 268 -1.18 17.03 -10.97
N MET A 269 -0.08 17.37 -11.65
CA MET A 269 1.15 17.84 -11.01
C MET A 269 0.97 19.19 -10.31
N VAL A 270 1.44 19.31 -9.08
CA VAL A 270 1.38 20.54 -8.28
C VAL A 270 2.75 21.23 -8.30
N PRO A 271 2.85 22.45 -8.87
CA PRO A 271 4.08 23.23 -8.80
C PRO A 271 4.47 23.55 -7.35
N MET A 272 5.75 23.41 -7.00
CA MET A 272 6.24 23.67 -5.64
C MET A 272 5.85 25.05 -5.08
N LYS A 273 5.78 26.06 -5.93
CA LYS A 273 5.38 27.42 -5.55
C LYS A 273 3.93 27.58 -5.11
N ASP A 274 3.08 26.60 -5.45
CA ASP A 274 1.64 26.61 -5.16
C ASP A 274 1.30 25.86 -3.87
N LEU A 275 2.28 25.17 -3.26
CA LEU A 275 2.12 24.52 -1.97
C LEU A 275 2.12 25.53 -0.81
N LYS A 276 1.18 25.34 0.14
CA LYS A 276 1.05 26.17 1.35
C LYS A 276 0.84 25.34 2.61
#